data_f7cbcd5652b21839fa7631dba8a5d67f
#
_entry.id   f7cbcd5652b21839fa7631dba8a5d67f
#
_cell.length_a   1.000
_cell.length_b   1.000
_cell.length_c   1.000
_cell.angle_alpha   90.00
_cell.angle_beta   90.00
_cell.angle_gamma   90.00
#
_symmetry.space_group_name_H-M   'P 1'
#
loop_
_entity.id
_entity.type
_entity.pdbx_description
1 polymer ?
#
loop_
_entity_poly.entity_id
_entity_poly.type
_entity_poly.pdbx_seq_one_letter_code
_entity_poly.pdbx_strand_id
1 'polypeptide(L)'
;MSQTDVIVVGGGGAGMAAAIEAARWGRQVVLLEQNSALGGSTAWSVGSISASGTWQQKAAGIADHPDAHFEDMEAFAGALANRDNRALRRVLVDNTTELMTWLESLGVVFAGPQIEPPHRVPRMHNVVPNSRAFPAMLGRECQRLGVQVRLAATAGELIVEDGRVAGVRLSDGEELRAEGGVVLAGGDYS
;
A
#
# COMPACT_ATOMS: atom_id res chain seq x y z
N MET A 1 -0.49 -29.99 4.88
CA MET A 1 -0.32 -28.67 4.21
C MET A 1 -1.05 -27.67 5.10
N SER A 2 -0.42 -26.58 5.51
CA SER A 2 -1.10 -25.53 6.29
C SER A 2 -2.11 -24.85 5.37
N GLN A 3 -3.35 -24.84 5.79
CA GLN A 3 -4.46 -24.20 5.08
C GLN A 3 -4.21 -22.68 5.12
N THR A 4 -4.24 -22.04 3.97
CA THR A 4 -4.06 -20.58 3.84
C THR A 4 -5.36 -19.99 3.33
N ASP A 5 -5.84 -18.92 3.97
CA ASP A 5 -7.04 -18.23 3.50
C ASP A 5 -6.72 -17.30 2.33
N VAL A 6 -5.64 -16.51 2.46
CA VAL A 6 -5.27 -15.47 1.50
C VAL A 6 -3.79 -15.56 1.15
N ILE A 7 -3.48 -15.54 -0.13
CA ILE A 7 -2.12 -15.32 -0.62
C ILE A 7 -2.01 -13.89 -1.14
N VAL A 8 -1.00 -13.15 -0.70
CA VAL A 8 -0.68 -11.82 -1.21
C VAL A 8 0.63 -11.90 -1.99
N VAL A 9 0.62 -11.45 -3.23
CA VAL A 9 1.80 -11.42 -4.12
C VAL A 9 2.37 -10.02 -4.19
N GLY A 10 3.58 -9.83 -3.68
CA GLY A 10 4.31 -8.58 -3.62
C GLY A 10 4.37 -7.98 -2.22
N GLY A 11 5.59 -7.81 -1.70
CA GLY A 11 5.89 -7.30 -0.36
C GLY A 11 6.13 -5.78 -0.30
N GLY A 12 5.58 -5.02 -1.25
CA GLY A 12 5.55 -3.55 -1.21
C GLY A 12 4.50 -3.01 -0.25
N GLY A 13 4.33 -1.69 -0.20
CA GLY A 13 3.36 -1.04 0.70
C GLY A 13 1.94 -1.55 0.55
N ALA A 14 1.47 -1.73 -0.68
CA ALA A 14 0.12 -2.22 -0.97
C ALA A 14 -0.09 -3.67 -0.50
N GLY A 15 0.89 -4.56 -0.78
CA GLY A 15 0.79 -5.96 -0.37
C GLY A 15 0.85 -6.13 1.14
N MET A 16 1.76 -5.43 1.83
CA MET A 16 1.81 -5.45 3.28
C MET A 16 0.52 -4.92 3.91
N ALA A 17 -0.06 -3.84 3.37
CA ALA A 17 -1.33 -3.31 3.85
C ALA A 17 -2.47 -4.33 3.67
N ALA A 18 -2.56 -4.98 2.50
CA ALA A 18 -3.55 -6.02 2.23
C ALA A 18 -3.39 -7.23 3.18
N ALA A 19 -2.14 -7.66 3.41
CA ALA A 19 -1.84 -8.77 4.31
C ALA A 19 -2.22 -8.45 5.77
N ILE A 20 -1.89 -7.24 6.24
CA ILE A 20 -2.25 -6.75 7.57
C ILE A 20 -3.77 -6.75 7.74
N GLU A 21 -4.48 -6.19 6.76
CA GLU A 21 -5.93 -6.08 6.85
C GLU A 21 -6.60 -7.47 6.86
N ALA A 22 -6.20 -8.36 5.96
CA ALA A 22 -6.70 -9.74 5.95
C ALA A 22 -6.44 -10.46 7.29
N ALA A 23 -5.23 -10.31 7.85
CA ALA A 23 -4.88 -10.92 9.14
C ALA A 23 -5.68 -10.32 10.31
N ARG A 24 -6.00 -9.02 10.29
CA ARG A 24 -6.89 -8.37 11.27
C ARG A 24 -8.30 -8.97 11.27
N TRP A 25 -8.77 -9.44 10.12
CA TRP A 25 -10.02 -10.17 9.99
C TRP A 25 -9.90 -11.67 10.36
N GLY A 26 -8.81 -12.06 11.00
CA GLY A 26 -8.57 -13.42 11.48
C GLY A 26 -8.23 -14.42 10.37
N ARG A 27 -7.79 -13.94 9.19
CA ARG A 27 -7.41 -14.81 8.08
C ARG A 27 -5.97 -15.27 8.22
N GLN A 28 -5.70 -16.53 7.82
CA GLN A 28 -4.34 -17.02 7.64
C GLN A 28 -3.78 -16.50 6.32
N VAL A 29 -2.70 -15.74 6.40
CA VAL A 29 -2.14 -15.01 5.26
C VAL A 29 -0.72 -15.43 4.97
N VAL A 30 -0.43 -15.72 3.70
CA VAL A 30 0.92 -15.86 3.17
C VAL A 30 1.22 -14.65 2.28
N LEU A 31 2.29 -13.93 2.58
CA LEU A 31 2.82 -12.82 1.77
C LEU A 31 4.07 -13.28 1.04
N LEU A 32 4.03 -13.25 -0.29
CA LEU A 32 5.14 -13.63 -1.18
C LEU A 32 5.87 -12.39 -1.68
N GLU A 33 7.19 -12.37 -1.53
CA GLU A 33 8.06 -11.33 -2.06
C GLU A 33 9.23 -11.97 -2.82
N GLN A 34 9.45 -11.54 -4.06
CA GLN A 34 10.50 -12.08 -4.92
C GLN A 34 11.91 -11.71 -4.48
N ASN A 35 12.07 -10.56 -3.82
CA ASN A 35 13.36 -10.11 -3.31
C ASN A 35 13.66 -10.71 -1.93
N SER A 36 14.89 -10.51 -1.47
CA SER A 36 15.36 -10.92 -0.15
C SER A 36 14.89 -10.01 1.00
N ALA A 37 14.13 -8.95 0.69
CA ALA A 37 13.60 -8.00 1.66
C ALA A 37 12.26 -7.41 1.21
N LEU A 38 11.42 -7.07 2.18
CA LEU A 38 10.18 -6.33 1.95
C LEU A 38 10.46 -4.87 1.55
N GLY A 39 9.51 -4.26 0.85
CA GLY A 39 9.50 -2.82 0.59
C GLY A 39 9.20 -2.42 -0.84
N GLY A 40 9.72 -3.16 -1.84
CA GLY A 40 9.53 -2.81 -3.24
C GLY A 40 9.80 -1.32 -3.53
N SER A 41 9.12 -0.72 -4.49
CA SER A 41 9.25 0.70 -4.84
C SER A 41 8.91 1.63 -3.65
N THR A 42 8.11 1.19 -2.69
CA THR A 42 7.80 1.96 -1.48
C THR A 42 9.06 2.31 -0.68
N ALA A 43 10.01 1.37 -0.57
CA ALA A 43 11.27 1.59 0.15
C ALA A 43 12.23 2.55 -0.55
N TRP A 44 12.07 2.74 -1.86
CA TRP A 44 12.93 3.58 -2.70
C TRP A 44 12.29 4.92 -3.05
N SER A 45 11.04 5.14 -2.66
CA SER A 45 10.33 6.40 -2.89
C SER A 45 10.95 7.54 -2.08
N VAL A 46 10.56 8.77 -2.38
CA VAL A 46 10.90 9.93 -1.54
C VAL A 46 10.21 9.88 -0.18
N GLY A 47 9.18 9.05 -0.02
CA GLY A 47 8.48 8.86 1.25
C GLY A 47 7.47 9.96 1.58
N SER A 48 6.96 10.64 0.56
CA SER A 48 5.93 11.67 0.74
C SER A 48 4.53 11.11 0.52
N ILE A 49 3.59 11.56 1.33
CA ILE A 49 2.15 11.34 1.14
C ILE A 49 1.47 12.70 1.10
N SER A 50 0.77 13.00 -0.01
CA SER A 50 -0.11 14.17 -0.09
C SER A 50 -1.48 13.79 0.47
N ALA A 51 -1.88 14.46 1.56
CA ALA A 51 -3.14 14.20 2.25
C ALA A 51 -3.83 15.50 2.67
N SER A 52 -5.16 15.51 2.60
CA SER A 52 -6.02 16.63 3.00
C SER A 52 -6.75 16.35 4.31
N GLY A 53 -7.06 17.39 5.07
CA GLY A 53 -7.83 17.26 6.31
C GLY A 53 -7.07 16.62 7.48
N THR A 54 -5.76 16.54 7.40
CA THR A 54 -4.89 15.92 8.41
C THR A 54 -4.87 16.74 9.71
N TRP A 55 -4.50 16.09 10.82
CA TRP A 55 -4.34 16.80 12.09
C TRP A 55 -3.18 17.83 12.03
N GLN A 56 -2.13 17.53 11.24
CA GLN A 56 -1.01 18.44 11.02
C GLN A 56 -1.44 19.71 10.29
N GLN A 57 -2.32 19.59 9.28
CA GLN A 57 -2.92 20.77 8.63
C GLN A 57 -3.75 21.57 9.61
N LYS A 58 -4.59 20.92 10.41
CA LYS A 58 -5.41 21.60 11.43
C LYS A 58 -4.55 22.33 12.46
N ALA A 59 -3.47 21.69 12.93
CA ALA A 59 -2.52 22.31 13.86
C ALA A 59 -1.78 23.52 13.27
N ALA A 60 -1.56 23.52 11.96
CA ALA A 60 -0.96 24.64 11.20
C ALA A 60 -1.98 25.70 10.76
N GLY A 61 -3.26 25.58 11.14
CA GLY A 61 -4.32 26.52 10.74
C GLY A 61 -4.72 26.42 9.27
N ILE A 62 -4.41 25.31 8.59
CA ILE A 62 -4.72 25.07 7.19
C ILE A 62 -6.08 24.35 7.10
N ALA A 63 -7.06 25.03 6.48
CA ALA A 63 -8.35 24.42 6.14
C ALA A 63 -8.21 23.71 4.78
N ASP A 64 -8.49 22.40 4.76
CA ASP A 64 -8.42 21.60 3.55
C ASP A 64 -9.37 20.40 3.65
N HIS A 65 -9.79 19.86 2.51
CA HIS A 65 -10.66 18.70 2.46
C HIS A 65 -10.48 17.92 1.12
N PRO A 66 -10.98 16.67 1.04
CA PRO A 66 -10.77 15.80 -0.12
C PRO A 66 -11.21 16.38 -1.47
N ASP A 67 -12.27 17.20 -1.53
CA ASP A 67 -12.72 17.76 -2.81
C ASP A 67 -11.70 18.75 -3.39
N ALA A 68 -11.15 19.63 -2.56
CA ALA A 68 -10.10 20.55 -2.98
C ALA A 68 -8.82 19.79 -3.41
N HIS A 69 -8.50 18.68 -2.72
CA HIS A 69 -7.39 17.81 -3.10
C HIS A 69 -7.66 17.12 -4.44
N PHE A 70 -8.88 16.60 -4.64
CA PHE A 70 -9.30 15.95 -5.88
C PHE A 70 -9.19 16.89 -7.10
N GLU A 71 -9.61 18.15 -6.94
CA GLU A 71 -9.51 19.17 -7.98
C GLU A 71 -8.04 19.49 -8.33
N ASP A 72 -7.20 19.70 -7.31
CA ASP A 72 -5.79 20.04 -7.52
C ASP A 72 -5.02 18.92 -8.22
N MET A 73 -5.35 17.65 -7.97
CA MET A 73 -4.71 16.50 -8.64
C MET A 73 -4.91 16.52 -10.17
N GLU A 74 -5.95 17.17 -10.68
CA GLU A 74 -6.16 17.30 -12.13
C GLU A 74 -5.04 18.14 -12.78
N ALA A 75 -4.53 19.13 -12.08
CA ALA A 75 -3.41 19.96 -12.56
C ALA A 75 -2.09 19.19 -12.66
N PHE A 76 -1.88 18.16 -11.84
CA PHE A 76 -0.69 17.30 -11.95
C PHE A 76 -0.72 16.42 -13.19
N ALA A 77 -1.89 15.98 -13.63
CA ALA A 77 -2.02 15.09 -14.77
C ALA A 77 -1.67 15.81 -16.10
N GLY A 78 -1.88 17.12 -16.21
CA GLY A 78 -1.55 17.91 -17.39
C GLY A 78 -2.06 17.27 -18.69
N ALA A 79 -1.17 17.04 -19.65
CA ALA A 79 -1.50 16.39 -20.92
C ALA A 79 -1.96 14.93 -20.81
N LEU A 80 -1.75 14.29 -19.66
CA LEU A 80 -2.18 12.91 -19.38
C LEU A 80 -3.54 12.83 -18.68
N ALA A 81 -4.24 13.94 -18.49
CA ALA A 81 -5.52 13.99 -17.78
C ALA A 81 -6.60 13.03 -18.37
N ASN A 82 -6.52 12.74 -19.68
CA ASN A 82 -7.39 11.78 -20.34
C ASN A 82 -7.11 10.31 -19.94
N ARG A 83 -5.98 10.01 -19.32
CA ARG A 83 -5.62 8.69 -18.79
C ARG A 83 -5.92 8.55 -17.30
N ASP A 84 -6.31 9.64 -16.65
CA ASP A 84 -6.59 9.63 -15.21
C ASP A 84 -7.89 8.85 -14.93
N ASN A 85 -7.79 7.92 -13.97
CA ASN A 85 -8.95 7.22 -13.45
C ASN A 85 -9.56 8.02 -12.28
N ARG A 86 -10.54 8.87 -12.61
CA ARG A 86 -11.21 9.74 -11.63
C ARG A 86 -11.85 8.97 -10.47
N ALA A 87 -12.32 7.74 -10.69
CA ALA A 87 -12.88 6.92 -9.62
C ALA A 87 -11.80 6.49 -8.62
N LEU A 88 -10.63 6.05 -9.10
CA LEU A 88 -9.50 5.73 -8.23
C LEU A 88 -8.93 6.97 -7.52
N ARG A 89 -8.88 8.12 -8.22
CA ARG A 89 -8.50 9.40 -7.61
C ARG A 89 -9.44 9.75 -6.45
N ARG A 90 -10.75 9.54 -6.60
CA ARG A 90 -11.72 9.78 -5.54
C ARG A 90 -11.46 8.89 -4.33
N VAL A 91 -11.28 7.58 -4.57
CA VAL A 91 -10.92 6.64 -3.51
C VAL A 91 -9.65 7.08 -2.78
N LEU A 92 -8.62 7.51 -3.52
CA LEU A 92 -7.37 7.98 -2.92
C LEU A 92 -7.62 9.16 -1.97
N VAL A 93 -8.18 10.27 -2.47
CA VAL A 93 -8.30 11.51 -1.68
C VAL A 93 -9.27 11.37 -0.50
N ASP A 94 -10.29 10.53 -0.61
CA ASP A 94 -11.24 10.28 0.47
C ASP A 94 -10.62 9.48 1.63
N ASN A 95 -9.60 8.67 1.34
CA ASN A 95 -9.03 7.76 2.33
C ASN A 95 -7.62 8.18 2.82
N THR A 96 -6.97 9.20 2.23
CA THR A 96 -5.60 9.58 2.61
C THR A 96 -5.47 10.02 4.06
N THR A 97 -6.48 10.69 4.64
CA THR A 97 -6.46 11.10 6.05
C THR A 97 -6.49 9.91 6.99
N GLU A 98 -7.34 8.93 6.69
CA GLU A 98 -7.42 7.68 7.46
C GLU A 98 -6.14 6.86 7.31
N LEU A 99 -5.60 6.77 6.08
CA LEU A 99 -4.31 6.13 5.81
C LEU A 99 -3.19 6.73 6.66
N MET A 100 -3.10 8.07 6.73
CA MET A 100 -2.11 8.76 7.56
C MET A 100 -2.24 8.37 9.03
N THR A 101 -3.46 8.44 9.57
CA THR A 101 -3.76 8.06 10.95
C THR A 101 -3.40 6.60 11.23
N TRP A 102 -3.72 5.71 10.30
CA TRP A 102 -3.37 4.30 10.42
C TRP A 102 -1.86 4.08 10.44
N LEU A 103 -1.10 4.69 9.53
CA LEU A 103 0.36 4.59 9.48
C LEU A 103 1.01 5.15 10.76
N GLU A 104 0.51 6.27 11.27
CA GLU A 104 0.96 6.84 12.55
C GLU A 104 0.68 5.90 13.72
N SER A 105 -0.44 5.21 13.74
CA SER A 105 -0.76 4.20 14.75
C SER A 105 0.21 3.02 14.75
N LEU A 106 0.84 2.72 13.61
CA LEU A 106 1.89 1.70 13.48
C LEU A 106 3.28 2.21 13.86
N GLY A 107 3.41 3.51 14.12
CA GLY A 107 4.66 4.16 14.53
C GLY A 107 5.41 4.86 13.39
N VAL A 108 4.78 5.04 12.23
CA VAL A 108 5.32 5.92 11.17
C VAL A 108 5.22 7.38 11.63
N VAL A 109 6.28 8.13 11.48
CA VAL A 109 6.33 9.55 11.83
C VAL A 109 6.40 10.39 10.57
N PHE A 110 5.63 11.47 10.52
CA PHE A 110 5.60 12.40 9.41
C PHE A 110 6.01 13.80 9.83
N ALA A 111 6.82 14.46 9.00
CA ALA A 111 7.09 15.89 9.03
C ALA A 111 6.25 16.56 7.94
N GLY A 112 5.75 17.77 8.23
CA GLY A 112 4.88 18.51 7.32
C GLY A 112 3.66 19.10 8.03
N PRO A 113 2.66 19.63 7.29
CA PRO A 113 2.57 19.61 5.83
C PRO A 113 3.47 20.65 5.14
N GLN A 114 3.95 20.30 3.95
CA GLN A 114 4.74 21.19 3.11
C GLN A 114 3.99 21.50 1.82
N ILE A 115 4.29 22.67 1.22
CA ILE A 115 3.71 23.07 -0.06
C ILE A 115 4.39 22.30 -1.21
N GLU A 116 3.58 21.80 -2.12
CA GLU A 116 4.01 21.13 -3.34
C GLU A 116 3.12 21.58 -4.49
N PRO A 117 3.57 22.56 -5.31
CA PRO A 117 2.78 23.00 -6.45
C PRO A 117 2.54 21.84 -7.44
N PRO A 118 1.36 21.75 -8.06
CA PRO A 118 0.30 22.76 -8.13
C PRO A 118 -0.77 22.68 -7.02
N HIS A 119 -0.56 21.97 -5.93
CA HIS A 119 -1.49 22.03 -4.80
C HIS A 119 -1.65 23.44 -4.27
N ARG A 120 -2.89 23.89 -4.05
CA ARG A 120 -3.24 25.24 -3.56
C ARG A 120 -2.88 25.47 -2.09
N VAL A 121 -2.74 24.39 -1.31
CA VAL A 121 -2.36 24.42 0.11
C VAL A 121 -1.31 23.34 0.41
N PRO A 122 -0.55 23.47 1.51
CA PRO A 122 0.37 22.43 1.96
C PRO A 122 -0.32 21.09 2.26
N ARG A 123 0.05 20.03 1.52
CA ARG A 123 -0.47 18.66 1.69
C ARG A 123 0.61 17.60 1.82
N MET A 124 1.85 17.92 1.45
CA MET A 124 2.93 16.94 1.42
C MET A 124 3.44 16.65 2.84
N HIS A 125 3.28 15.40 3.28
CA HIS A 125 3.79 14.89 4.54
C HIS A 125 4.94 13.91 4.26
N ASN A 126 6.13 14.24 4.72
CA ASN A 126 7.33 13.44 4.49
C ASN A 126 7.57 12.49 5.65
N VAL A 127 7.73 11.20 5.34
CA VAL A 127 8.06 10.21 6.36
C VAL A 127 9.47 10.44 6.93
N VAL A 128 9.62 10.28 8.23
CA VAL A 128 10.89 10.45 8.97
C VAL A 128 11.34 9.08 9.48
N PRO A 129 12.62 8.72 9.34
CA PRO A 129 13.72 9.48 8.74
C PRO A 129 13.74 9.40 7.19
N ASN A 130 13.12 8.41 6.58
CA ASN A 130 13.00 8.20 5.14
C ASN A 130 11.96 7.11 4.83
N SER A 131 11.72 6.81 3.54
CA SER A 131 10.74 5.86 3.05
C SER A 131 10.88 4.42 3.58
N ARG A 132 12.07 4.01 4.05
CA ARG A 132 12.28 2.69 4.65
C ARG A 132 11.52 2.50 5.96
N ALA A 133 11.05 3.59 6.59
CA ALA A 133 10.16 3.48 7.74
C ALA A 133 8.84 2.76 7.40
N PHE A 134 8.32 2.91 6.18
CA PHE A 134 7.11 2.19 5.75
C PHE A 134 7.28 0.67 5.83
N PRO A 135 8.22 0.05 5.08
CA PRO A 135 8.37 -1.41 5.16
C PRO A 135 8.81 -1.89 6.54
N ALA A 136 9.56 -1.10 7.30
CA ALA A 136 9.95 -1.46 8.66
C ALA A 136 8.72 -1.56 9.59
N MET A 137 7.83 -0.58 9.57
CA MET A 137 6.64 -0.57 10.43
C MET A 137 5.59 -1.56 9.95
N LEU A 138 5.31 -1.61 8.65
CA LEU A 138 4.35 -2.55 8.06
C LEU A 138 4.81 -4.01 8.22
N GLY A 139 6.09 -4.29 7.98
CA GLY A 139 6.64 -5.64 8.15
C GLY A 139 6.58 -6.10 9.61
N ARG A 140 6.86 -5.21 10.56
CA ARG A 140 6.68 -5.50 11.99
C ARG A 140 5.23 -5.82 12.33
N GLU A 141 4.28 -5.10 11.77
CA GLU A 141 2.86 -5.36 11.98
C GLU A 141 2.41 -6.67 11.33
N CYS A 142 2.89 -7.00 10.13
CA CYS A 142 2.69 -8.33 9.52
C CYS A 142 3.15 -9.44 10.47
N GLN A 143 4.35 -9.31 11.01
CA GLN A 143 4.90 -10.29 11.96
C GLN A 143 4.05 -10.40 13.23
N ARG A 144 3.63 -9.26 13.80
CA ARG A 144 2.79 -9.21 15.02
C ARG A 144 1.45 -9.91 14.83
N LEU A 145 0.88 -9.83 13.62
CA LEU A 145 -0.40 -10.45 13.26
C LEU A 145 -0.25 -11.91 12.78
N GLY A 146 0.97 -12.44 12.73
CA GLY A 146 1.19 -13.82 12.31
C GLY A 146 1.13 -14.05 10.80
N VAL A 147 1.28 -13.00 9.98
CA VAL A 147 1.41 -13.15 8.53
C VAL A 147 2.67 -13.95 8.22
N GLN A 148 2.53 -15.02 7.45
CA GLN A 148 3.66 -15.81 6.98
C GLN A 148 4.33 -15.10 5.80
N VAL A 149 5.44 -14.40 6.05
CA VAL A 149 6.22 -13.74 5.01
C VAL A 149 7.21 -14.72 4.40
N ARG A 150 7.17 -14.86 3.07
CA ARG A 150 8.11 -15.67 2.29
C ARG A 150 8.89 -14.75 1.36
N LEU A 151 10.15 -14.55 1.68
CA LEU A 151 11.12 -13.80 0.86
C LEU A 151 11.78 -14.73 -0.18
N ALA A 152 12.34 -14.16 -1.23
CA ALA A 152 12.92 -14.89 -2.36
C ALA A 152 11.92 -15.89 -2.98
N ALA A 153 10.64 -15.60 -2.92
CA ALA A 153 9.54 -16.42 -3.41
C ALA A 153 8.84 -15.72 -4.58
N THR A 154 9.20 -16.10 -5.79
CA THR A 154 8.66 -15.50 -7.01
C THR A 154 7.40 -16.23 -7.43
N ALA A 155 6.27 -15.51 -7.44
CA ALA A 155 5.02 -15.99 -8.00
C ALA A 155 5.13 -16.03 -9.53
N GLY A 156 4.96 -17.21 -10.12
CA GLY A 156 5.08 -17.41 -11.57
C GLY A 156 3.74 -17.46 -12.29
N GLU A 157 2.74 -18.09 -11.68
CA GLU A 157 1.47 -18.36 -12.35
C GLU A 157 0.32 -18.42 -11.34
N LEU A 158 -0.88 -17.96 -11.74
CA LEU A 158 -2.10 -18.18 -10.98
C LEU A 158 -2.64 -19.59 -11.26
N ILE A 159 -2.98 -20.31 -10.22
CA ILE A 159 -3.68 -21.60 -10.34
C ILE A 159 -5.18 -21.30 -10.46
N VAL A 160 -5.77 -21.69 -11.59
CA VAL A 160 -7.21 -21.49 -11.86
C VAL A 160 -7.90 -22.84 -11.94
N GLU A 161 -8.96 -23.03 -11.16
CA GLU A 161 -9.79 -24.23 -11.12
C GLU A 161 -11.24 -23.80 -11.21
N ASP A 162 -11.99 -24.41 -12.09
CA ASP A 162 -13.42 -24.12 -12.32
C ASP A 162 -13.73 -22.62 -12.51
N GLY A 163 -12.82 -21.89 -13.18
CA GLY A 163 -12.94 -20.45 -13.41
C GLY A 163 -12.64 -19.54 -12.21
N ARG A 164 -12.15 -20.10 -11.11
CA ARG A 164 -11.79 -19.39 -9.89
C ARG A 164 -10.28 -19.51 -9.64
N VAL A 165 -9.66 -18.41 -9.17
CA VAL A 165 -8.27 -18.45 -8.70
C VAL A 165 -8.23 -19.22 -7.37
N ALA A 166 -7.50 -20.35 -7.38
CA ALA A 166 -7.36 -21.26 -6.24
C ALA A 166 -5.99 -21.17 -5.56
N GLY A 167 -5.04 -20.43 -6.13
CA GLY A 167 -3.70 -20.31 -5.57
C GLY A 167 -2.68 -19.74 -6.54
N VAL A 168 -1.42 -19.97 -6.21
CA VAL A 168 -0.26 -19.50 -6.97
C VAL A 168 0.75 -20.64 -7.11
N ARG A 169 1.34 -20.80 -8.31
CA ARG A 169 2.54 -21.59 -8.54
C ARG A 169 3.74 -20.68 -8.51
N LEU A 170 4.73 -21.02 -7.68
CA LEU A 170 6.01 -20.34 -7.63
C LEU A 170 6.89 -20.72 -8.81
N SER A 171 7.91 -19.93 -9.11
CA SER A 171 8.85 -20.18 -10.21
C SER A 171 9.70 -21.44 -10.02
N ASP A 172 9.85 -21.96 -8.80
CA ASP A 172 10.50 -23.24 -8.48
C ASP A 172 9.57 -24.46 -8.61
N GLY A 173 8.29 -24.23 -8.95
CA GLY A 173 7.28 -25.27 -9.15
C GLY A 173 6.44 -25.56 -7.90
N GLU A 174 6.73 -24.99 -6.73
CA GLU A 174 5.90 -25.15 -5.54
C GLU A 174 4.51 -24.54 -5.76
N GLU A 175 3.47 -25.26 -5.37
CA GLU A 175 2.09 -24.76 -5.41
C GLU A 175 1.60 -24.38 -4.02
N LEU A 176 1.06 -23.18 -3.92
CA LEU A 176 0.38 -22.68 -2.73
C LEU A 176 -1.10 -22.49 -3.03
N ARG A 177 -1.96 -22.99 -2.17
CA ARG A 177 -3.41 -22.90 -2.32
C ARG A 177 -4.00 -21.94 -1.31
N ALA A 178 -5.03 -21.18 -1.72
CA ALA A 178 -5.76 -20.26 -0.88
C ALA A 178 -7.27 -20.43 -1.06
N GLU A 179 -8.00 -20.62 0.04
CA GLU A 179 -9.45 -20.78 -0.01
C GLU A 179 -10.19 -19.46 -0.27
N GLY A 180 -9.71 -18.35 0.28
CA GLY A 180 -10.27 -17.02 0.14
C GLY A 180 -9.90 -16.33 -1.16
N GLY A 181 -8.68 -16.56 -1.66
CA GLY A 181 -8.21 -16.01 -2.92
C GLY A 181 -6.80 -15.43 -2.89
N VAL A 182 -6.44 -14.77 -3.98
CA VAL A 182 -5.12 -14.19 -4.20
C VAL A 182 -5.23 -12.67 -4.41
N VAL A 183 -4.44 -11.90 -3.69
CA VAL A 183 -4.28 -10.45 -3.90
C VAL A 183 -3.00 -10.22 -4.70
N LEU A 184 -3.12 -9.61 -5.87
CA LEU A 184 -1.97 -9.20 -6.69
C LEU A 184 -1.57 -7.77 -6.34
N ALA A 185 -0.39 -7.62 -5.75
CA ALA A 185 0.21 -6.33 -5.35
C ALA A 185 1.66 -6.22 -5.85
N GLY A 186 1.93 -6.74 -7.06
CA GLY A 186 3.26 -6.87 -7.65
C GLY A 186 3.95 -5.54 -8.01
N GLY A 187 3.23 -4.43 -7.92
CA GLY A 187 3.76 -3.11 -8.26
C GLY A 187 3.70 -2.80 -9.75
N ASP A 188 4.67 -2.01 -10.22
CA ASP A 188 4.84 -1.65 -11.63
C ASP A 188 5.70 -2.66 -12.40
N TYR A 189 5.93 -2.38 -13.67
CA TYR A 189 6.70 -3.22 -14.59
C TYR A 189 8.12 -2.69 -14.82
N SER A 190 8.66 -1.89 -13.89
CA SER A 190 10.02 -1.34 -13.96
C SER A 190 11.07 -2.28 -13.43
#